data_847c477a419a3fc66a6dd4a550608072
#
_entry.id   847c477a419a3fc66a6dd4a550608072
#
_cell.length_a   1.000
_cell.length_b   1.000
_cell.length_c   1.000
_cell.angle_alpha   90.00
_cell.angle_beta   90.00
_cell.angle_gamma   90.00
#
_symmetry.space_group_name_H-M   'P 1'
#
loop_
_entity.id
_entity.type
_entity.pdbx_description
1 polymer ?
#
loop_
_entity_poly.entity_id
_entity_poly.type
_entity_poly.pdbx_seq_one_letter_code
_entity_poly.pdbx_strand_id
1 'polypeptide(L)'
;MQIPIVDAHHHLWRKADLPWLSGPMLPRIFGEYEAIRRDYLIDEFRQDMVPCGVVKSVYVQANWPQAGALDEVAWVQSVSNQHHFPHAIVGYANLADPQVGRLLDAQMAHPGFRGVRQQLHWHQNPLYRFAPASDAFLDPQWQRGLAQVQERGLIFELQVFPSQMADAVKLVRQFPNQAFVLLHAGMLVDFAPETMRAWRSGVQKLADCPNVCTKLSALSTFARRCDLDVWQPTVQ
;
A
#
# COMPACT_ATOMS: atom_id res chain seq x y z
N MET A 1 -27.21 7.49 14.44
CA MET A 1 -25.85 7.95 14.82
C MET A 1 -24.91 7.43 13.74
N GLN A 2 -24.19 8.32 13.05
CA GLN A 2 -23.24 7.89 12.00
C GLN A 2 -21.99 7.34 12.68
N ILE A 3 -21.55 6.15 12.27
CA ILE A 3 -20.32 5.55 12.80
C ILE A 3 -19.13 6.33 12.21
N PRO A 4 -18.18 6.82 13.03
CA PRO A 4 -17.01 7.52 12.53
C PRO A 4 -16.10 6.54 11.79
N ILE A 5 -15.65 6.92 10.60
CA ILE A 5 -14.81 6.10 9.71
C ILE A 5 -13.38 6.64 9.71
N VAL A 6 -12.41 5.74 9.72
CA VAL A 6 -11.01 6.03 9.42
C VAL A 6 -10.70 5.45 8.04
N ASP A 7 -10.45 6.32 7.06
CA ASP A 7 -9.95 5.88 5.75
C ASP A 7 -8.48 5.47 5.90
N ALA A 8 -8.25 4.17 5.88
CA ALA A 8 -6.91 3.60 6.12
C ALA A 8 -6.01 3.59 4.88
N HIS A 9 -6.49 4.03 3.70
CA HIS A 9 -5.71 3.97 2.47
C HIS A 9 -6.23 4.93 1.41
N HIS A 10 -5.69 6.14 1.36
CA HIS A 10 -5.93 7.06 0.26
C HIS A 10 -4.63 7.62 -0.30
N HIS A 11 -4.73 8.28 -1.43
CA HIS A 11 -3.65 9.00 -2.08
C HIS A 11 -4.07 10.44 -2.34
N LEU A 12 -3.10 11.33 -2.34
CA LEU A 12 -3.18 12.69 -2.89
C LEU A 12 -2.05 12.83 -3.89
N TRP A 13 -2.21 13.62 -4.93
CA TRP A 13 -1.13 13.84 -5.88
C TRP A 13 -1.28 15.13 -6.68
N ARG A 14 -0.15 15.67 -7.07
CA ARG A 14 -0.02 16.60 -8.19
C ARG A 14 0.47 15.79 -9.38
N LYS A 15 -0.21 15.89 -10.51
CA LYS A 15 0.14 15.12 -11.71
C LYS A 15 1.61 15.29 -12.11
N ALA A 16 2.14 16.51 -11.96
CA ALA A 16 3.52 16.83 -12.32
C ALA A 16 4.57 16.01 -11.54
N ASP A 17 4.28 15.63 -10.30
CA ASP A 17 5.20 14.89 -9.43
C ASP A 17 5.20 13.37 -9.73
N LEU A 18 4.24 12.90 -10.54
CA LEU A 18 4.04 11.48 -10.84
C LEU A 18 4.37 11.18 -12.31
N PRO A 19 5.58 10.70 -12.64
CA PRO A 19 5.95 10.37 -14.02
C PRO A 19 5.01 9.38 -14.69
N TRP A 20 4.39 8.49 -13.92
CA TRP A 20 3.42 7.52 -14.43
C TRP A 20 2.06 8.14 -14.81
N LEU A 21 1.72 9.34 -14.28
CA LEU A 21 0.54 10.12 -14.69
C LEU A 21 0.86 11.19 -15.74
N SER A 22 2.02 11.83 -15.62
CA SER A 22 2.42 12.92 -16.53
C SER A 22 3.02 12.41 -17.85
N GLY A 23 3.63 11.23 -17.84
CA GLY A 23 4.26 10.60 -19.00
C GLY A 23 3.27 9.96 -19.98
N PRO A 24 3.74 9.17 -20.95
CA PRO A 24 2.89 8.44 -21.89
C PRO A 24 1.91 7.49 -21.18
N MET A 25 0.72 7.33 -21.78
CA MET A 25 -0.26 6.34 -21.32
C MET A 25 0.30 4.94 -21.54
N LEU A 26 0.48 4.17 -20.46
CA LEU A 26 0.92 2.79 -20.50
C LEU A 26 -0.14 1.89 -19.85
N PRO A 27 -0.32 0.66 -20.32
CA PRO A 27 -1.22 -0.29 -19.68
C PRO A 27 -0.90 -0.45 -18.19
N ARG A 28 -1.95 -0.45 -17.34
CA ARG A 28 -1.83 -0.60 -15.89
C ARG A 28 -2.76 -1.70 -15.40
N ILE A 29 -2.41 -2.25 -14.24
CA ILE A 29 -3.16 -3.32 -13.57
C ILE A 29 -4.64 -2.95 -13.33
N PHE A 30 -4.92 -1.67 -13.06
CA PHE A 30 -6.26 -1.15 -12.79
C PHE A 30 -7.01 -0.69 -14.05
N GLY A 31 -6.44 -0.89 -15.28
CA GLY A 31 -7.08 -0.56 -16.55
C GLY A 31 -6.90 0.89 -16.97
N GLU A 32 -7.92 1.43 -17.66
CA GLU A 32 -7.94 2.81 -18.14
C GLU A 32 -7.88 3.80 -16.97
N TYR A 33 -7.02 4.82 -17.10
CA TYR A 33 -6.78 5.79 -16.03
C TYR A 33 -6.68 7.25 -16.51
N GLU A 34 -7.18 7.55 -17.70
CA GLU A 34 -7.17 8.93 -18.21
C GLU A 34 -7.88 9.90 -17.25
N ALA A 35 -8.98 9.46 -16.63
CA ALA A 35 -9.75 10.28 -15.70
C ALA A 35 -8.96 10.75 -14.46
N ILE A 36 -7.91 10.04 -14.06
CA ILE A 36 -7.08 10.41 -12.90
C ILE A 36 -5.77 11.10 -13.32
N ARG A 37 -5.55 11.37 -14.60
CA ARG A 37 -4.37 12.10 -15.10
C ARG A 37 -4.47 13.61 -14.89
N ARG A 38 -4.79 13.99 -13.69
CA ARG A 38 -4.97 15.36 -13.21
C ARG A 38 -4.44 15.46 -11.78
N ASP A 39 -4.46 16.61 -11.19
CA ASP A 39 -4.22 16.75 -9.75
C ASP A 39 -5.41 16.18 -8.98
N TYR A 40 -5.15 15.58 -7.82
CA TYR A 40 -6.13 15.20 -6.83
C TYR A 40 -5.62 15.64 -5.46
N LEU A 41 -6.14 16.78 -5.00
CA LEU A 41 -5.65 17.49 -3.84
C LEU A 41 -6.60 17.35 -2.65
N ILE A 42 -6.15 17.87 -1.51
CA ILE A 42 -6.85 17.72 -0.23
C ILE A 42 -8.28 18.26 -0.24
N ASP A 43 -8.55 19.33 -0.95
CA ASP A 43 -9.90 19.92 -0.98
C ASP A 43 -10.89 19.01 -1.71
N GLU A 44 -10.47 18.37 -2.80
CA GLU A 44 -11.29 17.38 -3.51
C GLU A 44 -11.46 16.11 -2.66
N PHE A 45 -10.38 15.59 -2.06
CA PHE A 45 -10.47 14.46 -1.15
C PHE A 45 -11.46 14.73 0.01
N ARG A 46 -11.45 15.95 0.56
CA ARG A 46 -12.41 16.34 1.62
C ARG A 46 -13.85 16.37 1.12
N GLN A 47 -14.08 16.81 -0.11
CA GLN A 47 -15.42 16.77 -0.73
C GLN A 47 -15.93 15.34 -0.87
N ASP A 48 -15.04 14.40 -1.25
CA ASP A 48 -15.39 12.99 -1.39
C ASP A 48 -15.61 12.29 -0.04
N MET A 49 -14.79 12.59 0.97
CA MET A 49 -14.80 11.85 2.24
C MET A 49 -15.86 12.34 3.24
N VAL A 50 -16.18 13.63 3.27
CA VAL A 50 -17.10 14.20 4.28
C VAL A 50 -18.50 13.56 4.22
N PRO A 51 -19.12 13.38 3.04
CA PRO A 51 -20.41 12.71 2.95
C PRO A 51 -20.39 11.27 3.45
N CYS A 52 -19.22 10.62 3.42
CA CYS A 52 -19.03 9.24 3.87
C CYS A 52 -18.82 9.12 5.39
N GLY A 53 -18.69 10.23 6.12
CA GLY A 53 -18.43 10.21 7.57
C GLY A 53 -16.99 9.87 7.95
N VAL A 54 -16.03 10.09 7.04
CA VAL A 54 -14.61 9.91 7.33
C VAL A 54 -14.12 11.02 8.22
N VAL A 55 -13.58 10.65 9.38
CA VAL A 55 -13.09 11.59 10.43
C VAL A 55 -11.57 11.58 10.55
N LYS A 56 -10.90 10.52 10.05
CA LYS A 56 -9.44 10.42 9.98
C LYS A 56 -9.02 9.69 8.71
N SER A 57 -7.79 9.92 8.26
CA SER A 57 -7.26 9.20 7.12
C SER A 57 -5.77 8.91 7.23
N VAL A 58 -5.33 7.90 6.48
CA VAL A 58 -3.93 7.50 6.30
C VAL A 58 -3.56 7.67 4.84
N TYR A 59 -2.63 8.56 4.58
CA TYR A 59 -2.02 8.70 3.26
C TYR A 59 -1.05 7.56 3.00
N VAL A 60 -1.08 6.99 1.81
CA VAL A 60 -0.11 6.01 1.34
C VAL A 60 0.59 6.55 0.10
N GLN A 61 1.90 6.37 0.01
CA GLN A 61 2.74 6.86 -1.08
C GLN A 61 2.13 6.59 -2.48
N ALA A 62 2.27 7.54 -3.41
CA ALA A 62 1.61 7.53 -4.72
C ALA A 62 2.54 7.20 -5.89
N ASN A 63 3.67 6.53 -5.65
CA ASN A 63 4.69 6.19 -6.63
C ASN A 63 5.38 7.42 -7.25
N TRP A 64 5.82 8.34 -6.43
CA TRP A 64 6.79 9.34 -6.82
C TRP A 64 8.10 8.68 -7.32
N PRO A 65 8.97 9.39 -8.04
CA PRO A 65 10.33 8.89 -8.28
C PRO A 65 11.01 8.50 -6.97
N GLN A 66 11.75 7.41 -6.96
CA GLN A 66 12.40 6.93 -5.73
C GLN A 66 13.28 8.00 -5.06
N ALA A 67 13.95 8.82 -5.86
CA ALA A 67 14.76 9.94 -5.35
C ALA A 67 13.91 11.02 -4.64
N GLY A 68 12.61 11.12 -4.93
CA GLY A 68 11.67 12.05 -4.33
C GLY A 68 10.89 11.48 -3.13
N ALA A 69 11.27 10.31 -2.60
CA ALA A 69 10.52 9.66 -1.52
C ALA A 69 10.44 10.50 -0.23
N LEU A 70 11.48 11.28 0.08
CA LEU A 70 11.45 12.22 1.20
C LEU A 70 10.59 13.45 0.89
N ASP A 71 10.68 13.97 -0.33
CA ASP A 71 9.91 15.14 -0.75
C ASP A 71 8.40 14.86 -0.76
N GLU A 72 7.99 13.63 -1.14
CA GLU A 72 6.60 13.17 -1.04
C GLU A 72 6.10 13.24 0.40
N VAL A 73 6.85 12.70 1.36
CA VAL A 73 6.49 12.73 2.79
C VAL A 73 6.45 14.16 3.32
N ALA A 74 7.42 15.00 2.96
CA ALA A 74 7.48 16.41 3.36
C ALA A 74 6.28 17.21 2.80
N TRP A 75 5.92 17.00 1.54
CA TRP A 75 4.76 17.63 0.93
C TRP A 75 3.46 17.21 1.64
N VAL A 76 3.25 15.92 1.86
CA VAL A 76 2.03 15.42 2.53
C VAL A 76 1.97 15.91 3.98
N GLN A 77 3.12 16.00 4.68
CA GLN A 77 3.17 16.58 6.02
C GLN A 77 2.76 18.07 6.00
N SER A 78 3.18 18.82 4.97
CA SER A 78 2.74 20.23 4.84
C SER A 78 1.23 20.35 4.66
N VAL A 79 0.63 19.45 3.85
CA VAL A 79 -0.83 19.36 3.67
C VAL A 79 -1.50 19.02 5.01
N SER A 80 -0.96 18.05 5.75
CA SER A 80 -1.48 17.67 7.07
C SER A 80 -1.45 18.84 8.06
N ASN A 81 -0.38 19.61 8.09
CA ASN A 81 -0.23 20.76 8.97
C ASN A 81 -1.27 21.88 8.67
N GLN A 82 -1.59 22.08 7.39
CA GLN A 82 -2.51 23.12 6.94
C GLN A 82 -3.97 22.72 7.08
N HIS A 83 -4.30 21.47 6.80
CA HIS A 83 -5.68 21.00 6.65
C HIS A 83 -6.12 19.99 7.72
N HIS A 84 -5.21 19.60 8.64
CA HIS A 84 -5.43 18.58 9.66
C HIS A 84 -5.75 17.17 9.07
N PHE A 85 -5.40 16.94 7.81
CA PHE A 85 -5.49 15.69 7.05
C PHE A 85 -4.32 15.57 6.08
N PRO A 86 -3.79 14.36 5.87
CA PRO A 86 -4.04 13.09 6.56
C PRO A 86 -3.48 13.07 7.98
N HIS A 87 -3.93 12.10 8.80
CA HIS A 87 -3.47 11.94 10.18
C HIS A 87 -2.20 11.09 10.30
N ALA A 88 -1.95 10.25 9.32
CA ALA A 88 -0.76 9.41 9.24
C ALA A 88 -0.28 9.30 7.78
N ILE A 89 1.02 9.04 7.63
CA ILE A 89 1.70 8.97 6.33
C ILE A 89 2.47 7.65 6.27
N VAL A 90 2.23 6.88 5.22
CA VAL A 90 3.02 5.73 4.82
C VAL A 90 3.79 6.11 3.56
N GLY A 91 5.10 6.26 3.69
CA GLY A 91 5.98 6.67 2.60
C GLY A 91 6.54 5.49 1.82
N TYR A 92 7.42 5.79 0.87
CA TYR A 92 8.19 4.80 0.13
C TYR A 92 9.60 4.67 0.72
N ALA A 93 10.12 3.43 0.75
CA ALA A 93 11.53 3.16 0.91
C ALA A 93 11.92 1.90 0.13
N ASN A 94 13.07 1.93 -0.54
CA ASN A 94 13.67 0.73 -1.14
C ASN A 94 14.45 -0.03 -0.06
N LEU A 95 13.89 -1.11 0.46
CA LEU A 95 14.52 -1.86 1.56
C LEU A 95 15.78 -2.62 1.13
N ALA A 96 16.01 -2.80 -0.17
CA ALA A 96 17.27 -3.36 -0.68
C ALA A 96 18.41 -2.33 -0.72
N ASP A 97 18.13 -1.03 -0.47
CA ASP A 97 19.17 -0.01 -0.41
C ASP A 97 19.95 -0.14 0.92
N PRO A 98 21.30 -0.32 0.87
CA PRO A 98 22.13 -0.36 2.07
C PRO A 98 22.04 0.89 2.94
N GLN A 99 21.61 2.03 2.37
CA GLN A 99 21.48 3.31 3.08
C GLN A 99 20.03 3.63 3.49
N VAL A 100 19.11 2.67 3.38
CA VAL A 100 17.68 2.88 3.68
C VAL A 100 17.43 3.50 5.06
N GLY A 101 18.26 3.17 6.06
CA GLY A 101 18.14 3.75 7.40
C GLY A 101 18.22 5.28 7.43
N ARG A 102 19.05 5.89 6.59
CA ARG A 102 19.13 7.35 6.49
C ARG A 102 17.84 7.97 5.97
N LEU A 103 17.23 7.32 4.97
CA LEU A 103 15.94 7.76 4.43
C LEU A 103 14.83 7.61 5.50
N LEU A 104 14.79 6.49 6.21
CA LEU A 104 13.81 6.24 7.27
C LEU A 104 13.93 7.30 8.38
N ASP A 105 15.15 7.62 8.81
CA ASP A 105 15.40 8.64 9.84
C ASP A 105 14.94 10.03 9.37
N ALA A 106 15.22 10.39 8.12
CA ALA A 106 14.78 11.66 7.53
C ALA A 106 13.24 11.73 7.41
N GLN A 107 12.58 10.63 7.00
CA GLN A 107 11.12 10.57 6.94
C GLN A 107 10.48 10.63 8.34
N MET A 108 11.09 10.03 9.36
CA MET A 108 10.64 10.08 10.75
C MET A 108 10.72 11.46 11.38
N ALA A 109 11.50 12.39 10.82
CA ALA A 109 11.48 13.79 11.24
C ALA A 109 10.11 14.47 10.98
N HIS A 110 9.26 13.87 10.16
CA HIS A 110 7.90 14.33 9.90
C HIS A 110 6.89 13.68 10.87
N PRO A 111 6.20 14.46 11.72
CA PRO A 111 5.37 13.91 12.81
C PRO A 111 4.25 12.96 12.39
N GLY A 112 3.77 13.05 11.15
CA GLY A 112 2.72 12.16 10.60
C GLY A 112 3.25 10.80 10.11
N PHE A 113 4.55 10.63 9.93
CA PHE A 113 5.13 9.41 9.36
C PHE A 113 4.97 8.21 10.30
N ARG A 114 4.48 7.07 9.77
CA ARG A 114 4.19 5.87 10.58
C ARG A 114 4.72 4.59 9.97
N GLY A 115 5.12 4.57 8.72
CA GLY A 115 5.56 3.35 8.08
C GLY A 115 5.91 3.52 6.62
N VAL A 116 6.23 2.41 6.00
CA VAL A 116 6.64 2.35 4.61
C VAL A 116 5.85 1.32 3.81
N ARG A 117 5.67 1.62 2.53
CA ARG A 117 5.20 0.68 1.53
C ARG A 117 6.24 0.55 0.41
N GLN A 118 6.68 -0.68 0.17
CA GLN A 118 7.35 -1.07 -1.06
C GLN A 118 6.50 -2.12 -1.76
N GLN A 119 6.09 -1.85 -3.01
CA GLN A 119 5.24 -2.78 -3.76
C GLN A 119 6.04 -4.01 -4.16
N LEU A 120 5.62 -5.18 -3.69
CA LEU A 120 6.32 -6.46 -3.84
C LEU A 120 5.55 -7.47 -4.67
N HIS A 121 4.40 -7.06 -5.19
CA HIS A 121 3.57 -7.98 -5.98
C HIS A 121 4.25 -8.35 -7.30
N TRP A 122 4.26 -9.66 -7.55
CA TRP A 122 4.82 -10.25 -8.75
C TRP A 122 3.85 -11.28 -9.34
N HIS A 123 3.71 -11.26 -10.66
CA HIS A 123 2.84 -12.16 -11.38
C HIS A 123 3.50 -12.62 -12.69
N GLN A 124 3.12 -13.80 -13.23
CA GLN A 124 3.60 -14.27 -14.51
C GLN A 124 3.23 -13.33 -15.66
N ASN A 125 2.02 -12.74 -15.61
CA ASN A 125 1.64 -11.66 -16.52
C ASN A 125 2.44 -10.39 -16.19
N PRO A 126 3.29 -9.88 -17.13
CA PRO A 126 4.12 -8.69 -16.88
C PRO A 126 3.32 -7.45 -16.53
N LEU A 127 2.06 -7.33 -16.98
CA LEU A 127 1.18 -6.21 -16.66
C LEU A 127 0.93 -6.08 -15.14
N TYR A 128 0.96 -7.20 -14.42
CA TYR A 128 0.69 -7.25 -12.98
C TYR A 128 1.98 -7.31 -12.14
N ARG A 129 3.13 -7.21 -12.80
CA ARG A 129 4.43 -7.32 -12.15
C ARG A 129 4.94 -5.94 -11.74
N PHE A 130 5.27 -5.79 -10.46
CA PHE A 130 5.93 -4.60 -9.92
C PHE A 130 7.31 -4.93 -9.33
N ALA A 131 7.40 -6.00 -8.55
CA ALA A 131 8.68 -6.50 -8.05
C ALA A 131 9.52 -7.17 -9.15
N PRO A 132 10.84 -7.18 -9.04
CA PRO A 132 11.74 -7.82 -10.00
C PRO A 132 11.62 -9.36 -10.01
N ALA A 133 11.27 -9.96 -8.86
CA ALA A 133 11.12 -11.40 -8.68
C ALA A 133 9.98 -11.72 -7.71
N SER A 134 9.43 -12.93 -7.78
CA SER A 134 8.33 -13.37 -6.90
C SER A 134 8.72 -13.45 -5.42
N ASP A 135 9.99 -13.63 -5.15
CA ASP A 135 10.61 -13.81 -3.85
C ASP A 135 11.55 -12.66 -3.46
N ALA A 136 11.43 -11.50 -4.11
CA ALA A 136 12.30 -10.34 -3.88
C ALA A 136 12.41 -9.93 -2.40
N PHE A 137 11.37 -10.14 -1.61
CA PHE A 137 11.35 -9.87 -0.17
C PHE A 137 12.05 -10.95 0.69
N LEU A 138 12.49 -12.05 0.09
CA LEU A 138 13.35 -13.05 0.75
C LEU A 138 14.83 -12.78 0.55
N ASP A 139 15.18 -11.79 -0.27
CA ASP A 139 16.57 -11.35 -0.43
C ASP A 139 17.16 -10.88 0.90
N PRO A 140 18.35 -11.38 1.32
CA PRO A 140 18.94 -11.01 2.59
C PRO A 140 19.24 -9.51 2.76
N GLN A 141 19.54 -8.78 1.67
CA GLN A 141 19.74 -7.34 1.73
C GLN A 141 18.42 -6.61 1.98
N TRP A 142 17.36 -7.05 1.30
CA TRP A 142 16.02 -6.51 1.52
C TRP A 142 15.55 -6.75 2.97
N GLN A 143 15.79 -7.96 3.50
CA GLN A 143 15.45 -8.30 4.90
C GLN A 143 16.25 -7.49 5.92
N ARG A 144 17.50 -7.13 5.63
CA ARG A 144 18.27 -6.17 6.46
C ARG A 144 17.60 -4.80 6.49
N GLY A 145 17.04 -4.35 5.38
CA GLY A 145 16.25 -3.12 5.33
C GLY A 145 14.95 -3.22 6.14
N LEU A 146 14.24 -4.36 6.08
CA LEU A 146 13.06 -4.60 6.89
C LEU A 146 13.38 -4.60 8.39
N ALA A 147 14.52 -5.16 8.79
CA ALA A 147 14.98 -5.09 10.17
C ALA A 147 15.13 -3.64 10.65
N GLN A 148 15.61 -2.74 9.80
CA GLN A 148 15.70 -1.31 10.12
C GLN A 148 14.33 -0.63 10.25
N VAL A 149 13.32 -1.08 9.51
CA VAL A 149 11.92 -0.63 9.70
C VAL A 149 11.41 -1.07 11.06
N GLN A 150 11.64 -2.35 11.43
CA GLN A 150 11.27 -2.93 12.72
C GLN A 150 11.94 -2.22 13.90
N GLU A 151 13.24 -1.97 13.82
CA GLU A 151 14.03 -1.29 14.86
C GLU A 151 13.51 0.12 15.18
N ARG A 152 12.89 0.78 14.19
CA ARG A 152 12.29 2.10 14.32
C ARG A 152 10.82 2.09 14.75
N GLY A 153 10.24 0.91 14.96
CA GLY A 153 8.83 0.76 15.31
C GLY A 153 7.87 1.20 14.21
N LEU A 154 8.33 1.23 12.96
CA LEU A 154 7.52 1.59 11.81
C LEU A 154 6.70 0.40 11.32
N ILE A 155 5.50 0.64 10.78
CA ILE A 155 4.72 -0.40 10.11
C ILE A 155 5.29 -0.69 8.72
N PHE A 156 5.10 -1.92 8.24
CA PHE A 156 5.38 -2.28 6.85
C PHE A 156 4.09 -2.71 6.14
N GLU A 157 3.73 -2.01 5.07
CA GLU A 157 2.59 -2.36 4.22
C GLU A 157 3.00 -3.39 3.18
N LEU A 158 2.56 -4.62 3.39
CA LEU A 158 2.87 -5.80 2.58
C LEU A 158 1.89 -5.92 1.42
N GLN A 159 2.38 -5.73 0.19
CA GLN A 159 1.59 -5.83 -1.03
C GLN A 159 2.08 -7.00 -1.88
N VAL A 160 1.38 -8.11 -1.83
CA VAL A 160 1.70 -9.38 -2.51
C VAL A 160 0.46 -10.03 -3.11
N PHE A 161 0.64 -10.85 -4.13
CA PHE A 161 -0.43 -11.70 -4.68
C PHE A 161 -0.61 -13.00 -3.89
N PRO A 162 -1.75 -13.70 -4.05
CA PRO A 162 -1.99 -15.00 -3.41
C PRO A 162 -0.88 -16.02 -3.65
N SER A 163 -0.30 -16.05 -4.85
CA SER A 163 0.82 -16.92 -5.20
C SER A 163 2.10 -16.70 -4.36
N GLN A 164 2.25 -15.52 -3.78
CA GLN A 164 3.41 -15.14 -2.95
C GLN A 164 3.15 -15.32 -1.44
N MET A 165 1.89 -15.59 -1.02
CA MET A 165 1.52 -15.60 0.40
C MET A 165 2.22 -16.67 1.21
N ALA A 166 2.58 -17.81 0.61
CA ALA A 166 3.33 -18.86 1.32
C ALA A 166 4.72 -18.36 1.78
N ASP A 167 5.39 -17.59 0.94
CA ASP A 167 6.68 -16.97 1.28
C ASP A 167 6.50 -15.75 2.17
N ALA A 168 5.41 -14.99 1.99
CA ALA A 168 5.06 -13.91 2.89
C ALA A 168 4.84 -14.38 4.33
N VAL A 169 4.22 -15.54 4.55
CA VAL A 169 4.08 -16.16 5.89
C VAL A 169 5.45 -16.47 6.50
N LYS A 170 6.40 -16.98 5.69
CA LYS A 170 7.77 -17.22 6.18
C LYS A 170 8.42 -15.93 6.64
N LEU A 171 8.35 -14.88 5.82
CA LEU A 171 8.87 -13.56 6.15
C LEU A 171 8.26 -13.02 7.45
N VAL A 172 6.94 -13.00 7.55
CA VAL A 172 6.22 -12.48 8.72
C VAL A 172 6.63 -13.19 10.01
N ARG A 173 6.82 -14.52 9.97
CA ARG A 173 7.26 -15.32 11.12
C ARG A 173 8.73 -15.09 11.49
N GLN A 174 9.58 -14.71 10.54
CA GLN A 174 10.97 -14.32 10.82
C GLN A 174 11.07 -12.97 11.54
N PHE A 175 10.05 -12.10 11.39
CA PHE A 175 10.00 -10.76 11.97
C PHE A 175 8.80 -10.61 12.92
N PRO A 176 8.75 -11.34 14.04
CA PRO A 176 7.57 -11.39 14.91
C PRO A 176 7.25 -10.05 15.60
N ASN A 177 8.21 -9.14 15.69
CA ASN A 177 8.04 -7.80 16.27
C ASN A 177 7.73 -6.72 15.21
N GLN A 178 7.75 -7.07 13.92
CA GLN A 178 7.35 -6.16 12.85
C GLN A 178 5.84 -6.17 12.69
N ALA A 179 5.20 -5.00 12.77
CA ALA A 179 3.80 -4.86 12.40
C ALA A 179 3.65 -4.85 10.87
N PHE A 180 2.94 -5.83 10.34
CA PHE A 180 2.62 -5.92 8.91
C PHE A 180 1.17 -5.57 8.64
N VAL A 181 0.94 -4.86 7.53
CA VAL A 181 -0.40 -4.57 7.02
C VAL A 181 -0.52 -5.15 5.62
N LEU A 182 -1.25 -6.27 5.48
CA LEU A 182 -1.54 -6.86 4.18
C LEU A 182 -2.48 -5.93 3.40
N LEU A 183 -2.02 -5.47 2.24
CA LEU A 183 -2.79 -4.55 1.41
C LEU A 183 -3.83 -5.26 0.55
N HIS A 184 -4.96 -4.56 0.34
CA HIS A 184 -5.96 -4.88 -0.67
C HIS A 184 -6.53 -6.30 -0.52
N ALA A 185 -6.72 -6.74 0.74
CA ALA A 185 -7.15 -8.09 1.08
C ALA A 185 -6.31 -9.19 0.39
N GLY A 186 -5.02 -8.92 0.10
CA GLY A 186 -4.12 -9.85 -0.59
C GLY A 186 -4.27 -9.89 -2.10
N MET A 187 -4.81 -8.84 -2.73
CA MET A 187 -4.79 -8.61 -4.18
C MET A 187 -5.33 -9.78 -5.02
N LEU A 188 -6.58 -10.14 -4.80
CA LEU A 188 -7.25 -11.18 -5.57
C LEU A 188 -7.37 -10.78 -7.06
N VAL A 189 -6.73 -11.54 -7.95
CA VAL A 189 -6.64 -11.21 -9.38
C VAL A 189 -7.86 -11.65 -10.19
N ASP A 190 -8.53 -12.71 -9.76
CA ASP A 190 -9.77 -13.23 -10.35
C ASP A 190 -10.56 -14.02 -9.31
N PHE A 191 -11.75 -14.46 -9.68
CA PHE A 191 -12.66 -15.23 -8.82
C PHE A 191 -12.77 -16.70 -9.23
N ALA A 192 -11.81 -17.23 -10.00
CA ALA A 192 -11.76 -18.66 -10.30
C ALA A 192 -11.65 -19.50 -9.02
N PRO A 193 -12.29 -20.67 -8.96
CA PRO A 193 -12.32 -21.49 -7.75
C PRO A 193 -10.94 -21.83 -7.19
N GLU A 194 -9.95 -22.07 -8.02
CA GLU A 194 -8.57 -22.33 -7.63
C GLU A 194 -7.89 -21.09 -7.04
N THR A 195 -8.06 -19.91 -7.67
CA THR A 195 -7.53 -18.64 -7.18
C THR A 195 -8.14 -18.29 -5.82
N MET A 196 -9.45 -18.44 -5.67
CA MET A 196 -10.16 -18.24 -4.42
C MET A 196 -9.69 -19.18 -3.31
N ARG A 197 -9.45 -20.48 -3.63
CA ARG A 197 -8.91 -21.44 -2.64
C ARG A 197 -7.50 -21.07 -2.20
N ALA A 198 -6.63 -20.73 -3.14
CA ALA A 198 -5.26 -20.32 -2.85
C ALA A 198 -5.23 -19.05 -2.00
N TRP A 199 -6.05 -18.06 -2.37
CA TRP A 199 -6.20 -16.80 -1.63
C TRP A 199 -6.68 -17.05 -0.19
N ARG A 200 -7.77 -17.79 0.01
CA ARG A 200 -8.30 -18.12 1.36
C ARG A 200 -7.25 -18.81 2.21
N SER A 201 -6.57 -19.84 1.65
CA SER A 201 -5.51 -20.54 2.38
C SER A 201 -4.36 -19.61 2.77
N GLY A 202 -3.97 -18.69 1.89
CA GLY A 202 -2.92 -17.72 2.17
C GLY A 202 -3.31 -16.72 3.25
N VAL A 203 -4.51 -16.14 3.14
CA VAL A 203 -5.05 -15.20 4.13
C VAL A 203 -5.21 -15.84 5.50
N GLN A 204 -5.75 -17.08 5.58
CA GLN A 204 -5.85 -17.82 6.84
C GLN A 204 -4.50 -18.01 7.53
N LYS A 205 -3.46 -18.39 6.77
CA LYS A 205 -2.11 -18.57 7.34
C LYS A 205 -1.47 -17.25 7.80
N LEU A 206 -1.79 -16.13 7.14
CA LEU A 206 -1.36 -14.81 7.58
C LEU A 206 -2.16 -14.35 8.80
N ALA A 207 -3.46 -14.69 8.90
CA ALA A 207 -4.28 -14.41 10.07
C ALA A 207 -3.83 -15.14 11.33
N ASP A 208 -3.15 -16.29 11.19
CA ASP A 208 -2.50 -16.99 12.32
C ASP A 208 -1.26 -16.24 12.87
N CYS A 209 -0.81 -15.19 12.18
CA CYS A 209 0.34 -14.39 12.61
C CYS A 209 -0.14 -13.16 13.37
N PRO A 210 0.14 -13.03 14.69
CA PRO A 210 -0.44 -11.97 15.54
C PRO A 210 0.04 -10.56 15.18
N ASN A 211 1.08 -10.45 14.38
CA ASN A 211 1.68 -9.20 13.91
C ASN A 211 1.19 -8.78 12.50
N VAL A 212 0.12 -9.38 12.01
CA VAL A 212 -0.50 -9.05 10.70
C VAL A 212 -1.92 -8.56 10.88
N CYS A 213 -2.25 -7.46 10.22
CA CYS A 213 -3.62 -7.05 9.93
C CYS A 213 -3.79 -6.82 8.43
N THR A 214 -5.04 -6.63 7.97
CA THR A 214 -5.31 -6.40 6.53
C THR A 214 -6.14 -5.16 6.30
N LYS A 215 -5.99 -4.56 5.11
CA LYS A 215 -6.87 -3.51 4.60
C LYS A 215 -7.86 -4.10 3.60
N LEU A 216 -9.14 -3.88 3.83
CA LEU A 216 -10.21 -4.16 2.88
C LEU A 216 -10.31 -2.98 1.90
N SER A 217 -9.44 -2.96 0.91
CA SER A 217 -9.30 -1.88 -0.06
C SER A 217 -9.02 -2.44 -1.45
N ALA A 218 -9.21 -1.61 -2.49
CA ALA A 218 -8.90 -1.92 -3.89
C ALA A 218 -9.52 -3.24 -4.42
N LEU A 219 -10.63 -3.69 -3.84
CA LEU A 219 -11.31 -4.94 -4.23
C LEU A 219 -11.81 -4.90 -5.68
N SER A 220 -12.04 -3.70 -6.22
CA SER A 220 -12.45 -3.48 -7.61
C SER A 220 -11.30 -3.48 -8.62
N THR A 221 -10.03 -3.48 -8.18
CA THR A 221 -8.87 -3.27 -9.06
C THR A 221 -8.85 -4.24 -10.24
N PHE A 222 -9.06 -5.54 -10.00
CA PHE A 222 -9.09 -6.55 -11.05
C PHE A 222 -10.49 -6.82 -11.59
N ALA A 223 -11.49 -6.82 -10.71
CA ALA A 223 -12.89 -7.02 -11.07
C ALA A 223 -13.45 -5.85 -11.92
N ARG A 224 -12.89 -4.64 -11.75
CA ARG A 224 -13.34 -3.38 -12.39
C ARG A 224 -14.83 -3.12 -12.17
N ARG A 225 -15.37 -3.60 -11.06
CA ARG A 225 -16.75 -3.52 -10.61
C ARG A 225 -16.80 -3.24 -9.13
N CYS A 226 -17.79 -2.45 -8.70
CA CYS A 226 -18.02 -2.09 -7.30
C CYS A 226 -19.35 -2.69 -6.78
N ASP A 227 -19.67 -3.91 -7.20
CA ASP A 227 -20.92 -4.56 -6.84
C ASP A 227 -20.75 -5.40 -5.57
N LEU A 228 -21.80 -5.46 -4.77
CA LEU A 228 -21.80 -6.20 -3.51
C LEU A 228 -21.57 -7.71 -3.70
N ASP A 229 -22.17 -8.28 -4.75
CA ASP A 229 -22.02 -9.69 -5.10
C ASP A 229 -20.57 -10.09 -5.46
N VAL A 230 -19.78 -9.14 -5.97
CA VAL A 230 -18.36 -9.33 -6.27
C VAL A 230 -17.50 -9.27 -5.00
N TRP A 231 -17.83 -8.39 -4.06
CA TRP A 231 -16.99 -8.14 -2.88
C TRP A 231 -17.36 -8.99 -1.66
N GLN A 232 -18.64 -9.32 -1.51
CA GLN A 232 -19.13 -10.07 -0.37
C GLN A 232 -18.35 -11.37 -0.10
N PRO A 233 -18.02 -12.22 -1.11
CA PRO A 233 -17.23 -13.45 -0.88
C PRO A 233 -15.80 -13.21 -0.38
N THR A 234 -15.29 -11.98 -0.52
CA THR A 234 -13.95 -11.59 -0.09
C THR A 234 -13.94 -10.97 1.30
N VAL A 235 -15.08 -10.39 1.72
CA VAL A 235 -15.20 -9.66 3.00
C VAL A 235 -15.80 -10.52 4.11
N GLN A 236 -16.56 -11.57 3.77
CA GLN A 236 -17.16 -12.55 4.70
C GLN A 236 -16.24 -13.76 4.94
#